data_14598f1c5ff546103f898e5641196dd8
#
_entry.id   14598f1c5ff546103f898e5641196dd8
#
_cell.length_a   1.000
_cell.length_b   1.000
_cell.length_c   1.000
_cell.angle_alpha   90.00
_cell.angle_beta   90.00
_cell.angle_gamma   90.00
#
_symmetry.space_group_name_H-M   'P 1'
#
loop_
_entity.id
_entity.type
_entity.pdbx_description
1 polymer ?
#
loop_
_entity_poly.entity_id
_entity_poly.type
_entity_poly.pdbx_seq_one_letter_code
_entity_poly.pdbx_strand_id
1 'polypeptide(L)'
;MDETEALRSRFAVFLERVRQASRAGVVVRPDDVCAGNLSGAGGEVPIGETAVGSSSGAGVSPAALIALAEGGRLDDLSIVHEGQCAYLYSTRFMTRQYAETAARVAEGDIPRLIAEAVRADSATYPRPTPIETFAERPFGLASDQVTLALERMLADPGFGDIRRITASDGTVFLFSARHLEPAHAASLAEWLAVGRSDNP
;
A
#
# COMPACT_ATOMS: atom_id res chain seq x y z
N MET A 1 -30.46 21.07 -13.69
CA MET A 1 -29.23 20.26 -13.76
C MET A 1 -28.55 20.44 -12.41
N ASP A 2 -28.42 19.38 -11.64
CA ASP A 2 -27.90 19.43 -10.27
C ASP A 2 -26.41 19.77 -10.32
N GLU A 3 -25.95 20.66 -9.44
CA GLU A 3 -24.53 21.06 -9.32
C GLU A 3 -23.60 19.84 -9.23
N THR A 4 -24.08 18.78 -8.58
CA THR A 4 -23.39 17.50 -8.43
C THR A 4 -23.20 16.78 -9.77
N GLU A 5 -24.18 16.84 -10.65
CA GLU A 5 -24.12 16.18 -11.97
C GLU A 5 -23.17 16.92 -12.93
N ALA A 6 -23.15 18.24 -12.87
CA ALA A 6 -22.19 19.05 -13.61
C ALA A 6 -20.73 18.80 -13.14
N LEU A 7 -20.51 18.65 -11.83
CA LEU A 7 -19.22 18.28 -11.26
C LEU A 7 -18.80 16.86 -11.71
N ARG A 8 -19.70 15.90 -11.64
CA ARG A 8 -19.42 14.50 -12.09
C ARG A 8 -19.00 14.44 -13.54
N SER A 9 -19.71 15.14 -14.43
CA SER A 9 -19.37 15.20 -15.86
C SER A 9 -17.99 15.79 -16.09
N ARG A 10 -17.67 16.89 -15.41
CA ARG A 10 -16.37 17.58 -15.53
C ARG A 10 -15.20 16.72 -15.05
N PHE A 11 -15.40 15.91 -14.02
CA PHE A 11 -14.37 15.09 -13.41
C PHE A 11 -14.42 13.62 -13.86
N ALA A 12 -15.33 13.23 -14.74
CA ALA A 12 -15.55 11.82 -15.14
C ALA A 12 -14.27 11.09 -15.56
N VAL A 13 -13.40 11.74 -16.34
CA VAL A 13 -12.13 11.14 -16.79
C VAL A 13 -11.18 10.89 -15.60
N PHE A 14 -11.10 11.82 -14.67
CA PHE A 14 -10.26 11.69 -13.48
C PHE A 14 -10.79 10.61 -12.55
N LEU A 15 -12.10 10.55 -12.34
CA LEU A 15 -12.78 9.52 -11.56
C LEU A 15 -12.47 8.13 -12.11
N GLU A 16 -12.58 7.95 -13.43
CA GLU A 16 -12.34 6.65 -14.06
C GLU A 16 -10.86 6.24 -13.98
N ARG A 17 -9.92 7.19 -14.12
CA ARG A 17 -8.48 6.92 -13.92
C ARG A 17 -8.18 6.42 -12.51
N VAL A 18 -8.71 7.10 -11.48
CA VAL A 18 -8.51 6.68 -10.09
C VAL A 18 -9.16 5.33 -9.82
N ARG A 19 -10.36 5.08 -10.37
CA ARG A 19 -11.03 3.78 -10.26
C ARG A 19 -10.23 2.65 -10.88
N GLN A 20 -9.67 2.89 -12.07
CA GLN A 20 -8.84 1.89 -12.76
C GLN A 20 -7.57 1.56 -11.97
N ALA A 21 -6.87 2.56 -11.45
CA ALA A 21 -5.72 2.36 -10.58
C ALA A 21 -6.10 1.59 -9.30
N SER A 22 -7.22 1.97 -8.68
CA SER A 22 -7.72 1.30 -7.47
C SER A 22 -8.11 -0.16 -7.71
N ARG A 23 -8.68 -0.51 -8.87
CA ARG A 23 -8.91 -1.92 -9.26
C ARG A 23 -7.61 -2.71 -9.37
N ALA A 24 -6.54 -2.07 -9.83
CA ALA A 24 -5.20 -2.66 -9.91
C ALA A 24 -4.49 -2.74 -8.54
N GLY A 25 -5.09 -2.18 -7.47
CA GLY A 25 -4.50 -2.15 -6.13
C GLY A 25 -3.51 -1.01 -5.92
N VAL A 26 -3.56 0.03 -6.74
CA VAL A 26 -2.63 1.17 -6.75
C VAL A 26 -3.36 2.45 -6.33
N VAL A 27 -2.72 3.25 -5.47
CA VAL A 27 -3.13 4.62 -5.18
C VAL A 27 -2.38 5.59 -6.10
N VAL A 28 -2.98 6.74 -6.39
CA VAL A 28 -2.40 7.69 -7.36
C VAL A 28 -2.27 9.08 -6.77
N ARG A 29 -1.22 9.80 -7.13
CA ARG A 29 -1.06 11.21 -6.77
C ARG A 29 -1.99 12.08 -7.60
N PRO A 30 -2.58 13.14 -7.03
CA PRO A 30 -3.42 14.08 -7.78
C PRO A 30 -2.69 14.70 -8.99
N ASP A 31 -1.39 14.98 -8.86
CA ASP A 31 -0.56 15.52 -9.94
C ASP A 31 -0.48 14.56 -11.13
N ASP A 32 -0.25 13.27 -10.87
CA ASP A 32 -0.16 12.23 -11.91
C ASP A 32 -1.49 12.04 -12.64
N VAL A 33 -2.59 12.09 -11.89
CA VAL A 33 -3.94 12.01 -12.45
C VAL A 33 -4.21 13.17 -13.38
N CYS A 34 -3.82 14.40 -12.98
CA CYS A 34 -3.98 15.61 -13.80
C CYS A 34 -3.08 15.60 -15.02
N ALA A 35 -1.83 15.11 -14.89
CA ALA A 35 -0.87 14.99 -16.00
C ALA A 35 -1.20 13.85 -16.97
N GLY A 36 -2.09 12.93 -16.60
CA GLY A 36 -2.38 11.74 -17.38
C GLY A 36 -1.37 10.60 -17.19
N ASN A 37 -0.46 10.73 -16.24
CA ASN A 37 0.54 9.73 -15.90
C ASN A 37 -0.04 8.82 -14.82
N LEU A 38 -0.26 7.55 -15.12
CA LEU A 38 -0.70 6.54 -14.14
C LEU A 38 0.44 5.59 -13.76
N SER A 39 1.65 6.11 -13.61
CA SER A 39 2.78 5.36 -13.08
C SER A 39 2.60 5.18 -11.57
N GLY A 40 2.00 4.07 -11.16
CA GLY A 40 1.97 3.65 -9.77
C GLY A 40 3.32 3.05 -9.35
N ALA A 41 3.68 3.17 -8.08
CA ALA A 41 4.80 2.43 -7.50
C ALA A 41 4.50 0.92 -7.61
N GLY A 42 5.16 0.24 -8.55
CA GLY A 42 4.99 -1.21 -8.73
C GLY A 42 4.79 -1.72 -10.16
N GLY A 43 4.89 -0.87 -11.17
CA GLY A 43 4.81 -1.29 -12.57
C GLY A 43 3.88 -0.43 -13.42
N GLU A 44 4.13 -0.43 -14.72
CA GLU A 44 3.20 0.13 -15.70
C GLU A 44 1.86 -0.60 -15.59
N VAL A 45 0.81 0.13 -15.23
CA VAL A 45 -0.56 -0.37 -15.38
C VAL A 45 -0.81 -0.44 -16.90
N PRO A 46 -1.01 -1.63 -17.49
CA PRO A 46 -1.31 -1.72 -18.91
C PRO A 46 -2.67 -1.09 -19.15
N ILE A 47 -2.64 0.16 -19.60
CA ILE A 47 -3.84 0.83 -20.10
C ILE A 47 -4.08 0.26 -21.48
N GLY A 48 -5.15 -0.54 -21.64
CA GLY A 48 -5.64 -0.88 -22.97
C GLY A 48 -5.77 0.40 -23.78
N GLU A 49 -5.16 0.42 -24.96
CA GLU A 49 -5.20 1.53 -25.92
C GLU A 49 -6.65 1.86 -26.30
N THR A 50 -7.31 2.64 -25.47
CA THR A 50 -8.36 3.51 -25.96
C THR A 50 -7.69 4.86 -26.20
N ALA A 51 -7.31 5.08 -27.45
CA ALA A 51 -6.87 6.35 -27.97
C ALA A 51 -7.93 7.43 -27.68
N VAL A 52 -7.86 8.02 -26.50
CA VAL A 52 -8.49 9.30 -26.25
C VAL A 52 -7.41 10.33 -26.44
N GLY A 53 -7.54 11.08 -27.51
CA GLY A 53 -6.62 12.10 -27.97
C GLY A 53 -6.14 12.99 -26.83
N SER A 54 -4.91 13.48 -27.01
CA SER A 54 -4.24 14.49 -26.20
C SER A 54 -5.08 15.77 -26.08
N SER A 55 -6.18 15.72 -25.35
CA SER A 55 -6.83 16.90 -24.82
C SER A 55 -6.23 17.12 -23.43
N SER A 56 -5.26 18.00 -23.38
CA SER A 56 -4.87 18.72 -22.15
C SER A 56 -6.16 19.08 -21.43
N GLY A 57 -6.52 18.33 -20.38
CA GLY A 57 -7.77 18.50 -19.64
C GLY A 57 -7.78 19.90 -19.01
N ALA A 58 -8.45 20.82 -19.69
CA ALA A 58 -8.48 22.22 -19.34
C ALA A 58 -8.94 22.41 -17.89
N GLY A 59 -8.02 22.82 -17.01
CA GLY A 59 -8.35 23.61 -15.83
C GLY A 59 -8.69 22.87 -14.54
N VAL A 60 -8.37 21.57 -14.38
CA VAL A 60 -8.47 20.92 -13.07
C VAL A 60 -7.10 20.92 -12.40
N SER A 61 -6.96 21.64 -11.30
CA SER A 61 -5.73 21.61 -10.52
C SER A 61 -5.73 20.44 -9.52
N PRO A 62 -4.55 19.88 -9.19
CA PRO A 62 -4.41 18.87 -8.13
C PRO A 62 -5.05 19.29 -6.81
N ALA A 63 -4.91 20.55 -6.44
CA ALA A 63 -5.52 21.13 -5.24
C ALA A 63 -7.06 21.08 -5.27
N ALA A 64 -7.68 21.27 -6.44
CA ALA A 64 -9.13 21.18 -6.57
C ALA A 64 -9.61 19.73 -6.42
N LEU A 65 -8.86 18.73 -6.94
CA LEU A 65 -9.16 17.32 -6.74
C LEU A 65 -9.07 16.92 -5.25
N ILE A 66 -8.03 17.38 -4.57
CA ILE A 66 -7.84 17.15 -3.12
C ILE A 66 -9.05 17.71 -2.36
N ALA A 67 -9.37 18.99 -2.54
CA ALA A 67 -10.45 19.65 -1.82
C ALA A 67 -11.83 18.99 -2.06
N LEU A 68 -12.08 18.49 -3.27
CA LEU A 68 -13.32 17.79 -3.60
C LEU A 68 -13.38 16.39 -3.00
N ALA A 69 -12.24 15.67 -2.97
CA ALA A 69 -12.16 14.35 -2.35
C ALA A 69 -12.28 14.43 -0.82
N GLU A 70 -11.62 15.40 -0.17
CA GLU A 70 -11.76 15.68 1.26
C GLU A 70 -13.18 16.08 1.66
N GLY A 71 -13.84 16.86 0.81
CA GLY A 71 -15.22 17.29 1.01
C GLY A 71 -16.27 16.19 0.73
N GLY A 72 -15.87 14.99 0.31
CA GLY A 72 -16.78 13.90 -0.05
C GLY A 72 -17.70 14.23 -1.24
N ARG A 73 -17.28 15.17 -2.12
CA ARG A 73 -18.08 15.67 -3.25
C ARG A 73 -17.88 14.88 -4.55
N LEU A 74 -16.98 13.91 -4.54
CA LEU A 74 -16.63 13.08 -5.70
C LEU A 74 -16.98 11.61 -5.46
N ASP A 75 -18.28 11.29 -5.47
CA ASP A 75 -18.81 9.91 -5.39
C ASP A 75 -18.03 8.98 -4.44
N ASP A 76 -17.32 8.00 -5.03
CA ASP A 76 -16.52 6.99 -4.37
C ASP A 76 -15.02 7.35 -4.24
N LEU A 77 -14.60 8.57 -4.61
CA LEU A 77 -13.24 9.01 -4.40
C LEU A 77 -13.00 9.45 -2.96
N SER A 78 -11.87 9.00 -2.45
CA SER A 78 -11.38 9.40 -1.13
C SER A 78 -9.87 9.64 -1.19
N ILE A 79 -9.32 10.17 -0.11
CA ILE A 79 -7.92 10.57 -0.01
C ILE A 79 -7.29 9.99 1.23
N VAL A 80 -6.03 9.61 1.12
CA VAL A 80 -5.14 9.29 2.24
C VAL A 80 -3.90 10.15 2.15
N HIS A 81 -3.36 10.53 3.29
CA HIS A 81 -2.13 11.29 3.39
C HIS A 81 -1.04 10.41 3.98
N GLU A 82 0.13 10.40 3.34
CA GLU A 82 1.33 9.79 3.89
C GLU A 82 2.48 10.79 3.77
N GLY A 83 3.09 11.13 4.91
CA GLY A 83 4.08 12.20 4.98
C GLY A 83 3.52 13.55 4.48
N GLN A 84 4.13 14.11 3.46
CA GLN A 84 3.70 15.36 2.81
C GLN A 84 2.87 15.12 1.54
N CYS A 85 2.65 13.85 1.18
CA CYS A 85 1.97 13.48 -0.05
C CYS A 85 0.51 13.10 0.20
N ALA A 86 -0.34 13.43 -0.78
CA ALA A 86 -1.73 13.05 -0.84
C ALA A 86 -1.92 11.99 -1.92
N TYR A 87 -2.74 10.97 -1.65
CA TYR A 87 -3.05 9.90 -2.57
C TYR A 87 -4.55 9.70 -2.69
N LEU A 88 -5.03 9.62 -3.93
CA LEU A 88 -6.42 9.36 -4.27
C LEU A 88 -6.65 7.87 -4.46
N TYR A 89 -7.81 7.40 -4.03
CA TYR A 89 -8.28 6.04 -4.24
C TYR A 89 -9.80 5.99 -4.32
N SER A 90 -10.34 4.91 -4.88
CA SER A 90 -11.78 4.67 -4.92
C SER A 90 -12.20 3.72 -3.79
N THR A 91 -13.08 4.17 -2.91
CA THR A 91 -13.66 3.38 -1.81
C THR A 91 -14.49 2.20 -2.31
N ARG A 92 -14.85 2.20 -3.59
CA ARG A 92 -15.53 1.08 -4.25
C ARG A 92 -14.63 -0.14 -4.44
N PHE A 93 -13.32 0.06 -4.58
CA PHE A 93 -12.35 -0.99 -4.90
C PHE A 93 -11.31 -1.22 -3.82
N MET A 94 -11.11 -0.26 -2.93
CA MET A 94 -10.15 -0.33 -1.83
C MET A 94 -10.76 0.08 -0.51
N THR A 95 -10.38 -0.59 0.56
CA THR A 95 -10.60 -0.08 1.92
C THR A 95 -9.60 1.02 2.22
N ARG A 96 -9.90 1.88 3.19
CA ARG A 96 -8.98 2.92 3.65
C ARG A 96 -7.65 2.33 4.13
N GLN A 97 -7.69 1.26 4.91
CA GLN A 97 -6.49 0.59 5.43
C GLN A 97 -5.59 0.06 4.30
N TYR A 98 -6.19 -0.51 3.26
CA TYR A 98 -5.45 -0.93 2.07
C TYR A 98 -4.78 0.26 1.38
N ALA A 99 -5.52 1.36 1.18
CA ALA A 99 -5.01 2.58 0.54
C ALA A 99 -3.88 3.23 1.35
N GLU A 100 -3.96 3.24 2.69
CA GLU A 100 -2.88 3.72 3.56
C GLU A 100 -1.61 2.89 3.41
N THR A 101 -1.72 1.56 3.35
CA THR A 101 -0.56 0.69 3.11
C THR A 101 0.02 0.91 1.71
N ALA A 102 -0.83 0.99 0.68
CA ALA A 102 -0.38 1.25 -0.69
C ALA A 102 0.29 2.63 -0.84
N ALA A 103 -0.16 3.66 -0.10
CA ALA A 103 0.46 4.97 -0.06
C ALA A 103 1.87 4.92 0.56
N ARG A 104 2.06 4.16 1.64
CA ARG A 104 3.39 3.93 2.23
C ARG A 104 4.35 3.21 1.28
N VAL A 105 3.84 2.23 0.54
CA VAL A 105 4.63 1.57 -0.53
C VAL A 105 5.07 2.60 -1.57
N ALA A 106 4.15 3.50 -1.98
CA ALA A 106 4.42 4.53 -2.97
C ALA A 106 5.45 5.58 -2.50
N GLU A 107 5.56 5.84 -1.19
CA GLU A 107 6.61 6.71 -0.61
C GLU A 107 8.00 6.08 -0.68
N GLY A 108 8.11 4.75 -0.79
CA GLY A 108 9.37 4.06 -1.01
C GLY A 108 10.26 3.87 0.23
N ASP A 109 9.80 4.23 1.43
CA ASP A 109 10.50 3.91 2.69
C ASP A 109 10.19 2.47 3.12
N ILE A 110 10.72 1.51 2.35
CA ILE A 110 10.46 0.09 2.54
C ILE A 110 10.90 -0.42 3.93
N PRO A 111 12.07 -0.03 4.49
CA PRO A 111 12.46 -0.42 5.85
C PRO A 111 11.43 -0.03 6.90
N ARG A 112 10.94 1.20 6.85
CA ARG A 112 9.92 1.70 7.76
C ARG A 112 8.60 0.98 7.58
N LEU A 113 8.16 0.76 6.35
CA LEU A 113 6.95 0.03 6.01
C LEU A 113 6.96 -1.39 6.61
N ILE A 114 8.05 -2.13 6.41
CA ILE A 114 8.22 -3.49 6.96
C ILE A 114 8.18 -3.44 8.50
N ALA A 115 8.92 -2.52 9.12
CA ALA A 115 8.98 -2.41 10.58
C ALA A 115 7.61 -2.09 11.20
N GLU A 116 6.85 -1.16 10.61
CA GLU A 116 5.51 -0.80 11.09
C GLU A 116 4.53 -1.96 10.96
N ALA A 117 4.54 -2.69 9.84
CA ALA A 117 3.71 -3.87 9.64
C ALA A 117 4.03 -4.97 10.67
N VAL A 118 5.31 -5.30 10.85
CA VAL A 118 5.77 -6.31 11.83
C VAL A 118 5.42 -5.91 13.26
N ARG A 119 5.58 -4.63 13.62
CA ARG A 119 5.17 -4.12 14.95
C ARG A 119 3.67 -4.23 15.16
N ALA A 120 2.88 -3.87 14.15
CA ALA A 120 1.42 -3.96 14.22
C ALA A 120 0.95 -5.41 14.38
N ASP A 121 1.49 -6.34 13.60
CA ASP A 121 1.17 -7.78 13.72
C ASP A 121 1.56 -8.32 15.09
N SER A 122 2.79 -8.02 15.56
CA SER A 122 3.27 -8.47 16.86
C SER A 122 2.48 -7.90 18.04
N ALA A 123 1.95 -6.67 17.92
CA ALA A 123 1.16 -6.01 18.95
C ALA A 123 -0.31 -6.45 18.97
N THR A 124 -0.92 -6.58 17.78
CA THR A 124 -2.37 -6.84 17.65
C THR A 124 -2.69 -8.33 17.69
N TYR A 125 -1.86 -9.13 17.00
CA TYR A 125 -2.08 -10.57 16.86
C TYR A 125 -0.86 -11.35 17.33
N PRO A 126 -0.37 -11.29 18.56
CA PRO A 126 0.96 -11.71 19.04
C PRO A 126 1.58 -12.86 18.22
N ARG A 127 1.93 -12.60 16.98
CA ARG A 127 2.44 -13.59 16.02
C ARG A 127 3.58 -13.00 15.18
N PRO A 128 4.52 -13.82 14.74
CA PRO A 128 5.53 -13.41 13.77
C PRO A 128 4.92 -13.32 12.36
N THR A 129 5.43 -12.39 11.55
CA THR A 129 4.99 -12.11 10.18
C THR A 129 5.89 -12.88 9.20
N PRO A 130 5.35 -13.77 8.34
CA PRO A 130 6.13 -14.40 7.27
C PRO A 130 6.69 -13.35 6.31
N ILE A 131 7.94 -13.53 5.86
CA ILE A 131 8.58 -12.57 4.94
C ILE A 131 7.87 -12.52 3.59
N GLU A 132 7.24 -13.61 3.17
CA GLU A 132 6.48 -13.75 1.94
C GLU A 132 5.27 -12.81 1.90
N THR A 133 4.73 -12.41 3.07
CA THR A 133 3.64 -11.43 3.19
C THR A 133 3.96 -10.14 2.45
N PHE A 134 5.22 -9.73 2.40
CA PHE A 134 5.62 -8.49 1.74
C PHE A 134 5.65 -8.59 0.20
N ALA A 135 5.64 -9.79 -0.37
CA ALA A 135 5.45 -10.01 -1.81
C ALA A 135 3.98 -9.93 -2.22
N GLU A 136 3.07 -10.13 -1.26
CA GLU A 136 1.63 -10.10 -1.51
C GLU A 136 1.07 -8.69 -1.45
N ARG A 137 -0.12 -8.48 -2.05
CA ARG A 137 -0.84 -7.21 -1.92
C ARG A 137 -1.32 -7.02 -0.47
N PRO A 138 -1.27 -5.80 0.05
CA PRO A 138 -1.05 -4.50 -0.60
C PRO A 138 0.42 -4.11 -0.77
N PHE A 139 1.40 -4.87 -0.25
CA PHE A 139 2.81 -4.51 -0.30
C PHE A 139 3.40 -4.67 -1.70
N GLY A 140 3.29 -5.85 -2.29
CA GLY A 140 3.74 -6.14 -3.66
C GLY A 140 5.24 -5.90 -3.89
N LEU A 141 6.05 -6.07 -2.83
CA LEU A 141 7.49 -5.82 -2.89
C LEU A 141 8.21 -6.98 -3.57
N ALA A 142 9.17 -6.67 -4.41
CA ALA A 142 10.06 -7.69 -4.99
C ALA A 142 11.02 -8.23 -3.91
N SER A 143 11.46 -9.48 -4.05
CA SER A 143 12.30 -10.16 -3.05
C SER A 143 13.63 -9.44 -2.80
N ASP A 144 14.22 -8.83 -3.83
CA ASP A 144 15.44 -8.03 -3.73
C ASP A 144 15.21 -6.73 -2.94
N GLN A 145 14.06 -6.08 -3.10
CA GLN A 145 13.67 -4.91 -2.33
C GLN A 145 13.52 -5.24 -0.85
N VAL A 146 12.88 -6.36 -0.53
CA VAL A 146 12.74 -6.84 0.85
C VAL A 146 14.11 -7.15 1.45
N THR A 147 14.97 -7.86 0.73
CA THR A 147 16.32 -8.20 1.19
C THR A 147 17.14 -6.93 1.49
N LEU A 148 17.16 -5.98 0.56
CA LEU A 148 17.88 -4.72 0.74
C LEU A 148 17.32 -3.90 1.92
N ALA A 149 16.01 -3.92 2.12
CA ALA A 149 15.40 -3.24 3.24
C ALA A 149 15.82 -3.86 4.58
N LEU A 150 15.84 -5.19 4.68
CA LEU A 150 16.31 -5.89 5.87
C LEU A 150 17.78 -5.61 6.19
N GLU A 151 18.64 -5.54 5.18
CA GLU A 151 20.05 -5.16 5.35
C GLU A 151 20.18 -3.74 5.92
N ARG A 152 19.40 -2.79 5.41
CA ARG A 152 19.36 -1.41 5.93
C ARG A 152 18.86 -1.34 7.36
N MET A 153 17.84 -2.12 7.69
CA MET A 153 17.28 -2.21 9.05
C MET A 153 18.31 -2.74 10.06
N LEU A 154 19.18 -3.68 9.67
CA LEU A 154 20.25 -4.19 10.53
C LEU A 154 21.27 -3.12 10.90
N ALA A 155 21.50 -2.15 10.03
CA ALA A 155 22.46 -1.06 10.24
C ALA A 155 21.86 0.11 11.05
N ASP A 156 20.54 0.20 11.18
CA ASP A 156 19.84 1.31 11.83
C ASP A 156 19.31 0.91 13.21
N PRO A 157 19.79 1.53 14.29
CA PRO A 157 19.29 1.28 15.65
C PRO A 157 17.78 1.51 15.82
N GLY A 158 17.15 2.33 14.99
CA GLY A 158 15.70 2.60 14.98
C GLY A 158 14.85 1.36 14.74
N PHE A 159 15.44 0.32 14.14
CA PHE A 159 14.80 -0.97 13.88
C PHE A 159 15.32 -2.11 14.75
N GLY A 160 16.09 -1.80 15.79
CA GLY A 160 16.73 -2.79 16.67
C GLY A 160 15.78 -3.74 17.41
N ASP A 161 14.48 -3.46 17.40
CA ASP A 161 13.44 -4.34 17.93
C ASP A 161 12.95 -5.39 16.92
N ILE A 162 13.21 -5.19 15.63
CA ILE A 162 12.81 -6.14 14.60
C ILE A 162 13.81 -7.29 14.57
N ARG A 163 13.30 -8.49 14.77
CA ARG A 163 14.08 -9.73 14.82
C ARG A 163 13.63 -10.71 13.77
N ARG A 164 14.54 -11.56 13.35
CA ARG A 164 14.33 -12.61 12.37
C ARG A 164 14.37 -13.98 13.03
N ILE A 165 13.45 -14.86 12.63
CA ILE A 165 13.43 -16.28 13.00
C ILE A 165 13.31 -17.09 11.70
N THR A 166 13.95 -18.25 11.66
CA THR A 166 13.80 -19.22 10.58
C THR A 166 13.25 -20.51 11.19
N ALA A 167 12.11 -20.98 10.68
CA ALA A 167 11.50 -22.24 11.07
C ALA A 167 12.28 -23.44 10.48
N SER A 168 11.96 -24.64 10.94
CA SER A 168 12.67 -25.88 10.54
C SER A 168 12.51 -26.21 9.05
N ASP A 169 11.42 -25.75 8.41
CA ASP A 169 11.18 -25.89 6.96
C ASP A 169 11.92 -24.84 6.10
N GLY A 170 12.65 -23.91 6.75
CA GLY A 170 13.36 -22.81 6.09
C GLY A 170 12.54 -21.52 5.93
N THR A 171 11.26 -21.50 6.29
CA THR A 171 10.43 -20.30 6.24
C THR A 171 10.96 -19.22 7.19
N VAL A 172 11.06 -18.00 6.68
CA VAL A 172 11.60 -16.86 7.43
C VAL A 172 10.46 -16.00 7.95
N PHE A 173 10.54 -15.65 9.23
CA PHE A 173 9.58 -14.78 9.90
C PHE A 173 10.28 -13.58 10.52
N LEU A 174 9.55 -12.47 10.61
CA LEU A 174 9.95 -11.26 11.33
C LEU A 174 9.00 -11.02 12.51
N PHE A 175 9.52 -10.49 13.61
CA PHE A 175 8.72 -10.09 14.75
C PHE A 175 9.35 -8.90 15.48
N SER A 176 8.52 -8.15 16.23
CA SER A 176 9.00 -7.08 17.09
C SER A 176 9.20 -7.58 18.52
N ALA A 177 10.46 -7.56 19.00
CA ALA A 177 10.80 -7.93 20.36
C ALA A 177 10.25 -6.95 21.43
N ARG A 178 9.63 -5.84 21.01
CA ARG A 178 8.88 -4.95 21.92
C ARG A 178 7.54 -5.54 22.34
N HIS A 179 6.94 -6.39 21.49
CA HIS A 179 5.58 -6.87 21.67
C HIS A 179 5.49 -8.39 21.80
N LEU A 180 6.50 -9.11 21.31
CA LEU A 180 6.51 -10.58 21.29
C LEU A 180 7.84 -11.10 21.81
N GLU A 181 7.77 -11.98 22.81
CA GLU A 181 8.96 -12.60 23.38
C GLU A 181 9.61 -13.56 22.38
N PRO A 182 10.96 -13.59 22.25
CA PRO A 182 11.66 -14.41 21.26
C PRO A 182 11.35 -15.90 21.31
N ALA A 183 11.23 -16.49 22.51
CA ALA A 183 10.91 -17.91 22.66
C ALA A 183 9.48 -18.23 22.19
N HIS A 184 8.55 -17.34 22.49
CA HIS A 184 7.17 -17.47 22.02
C HIS A 184 7.07 -17.28 20.50
N ALA A 185 7.78 -16.27 19.96
CA ALA A 185 7.86 -16.04 18.51
C ALA A 185 8.40 -17.27 17.76
N ALA A 186 9.44 -17.94 18.32
CA ALA A 186 10.01 -19.15 17.72
C ALA A 186 9.01 -20.31 17.70
N SER A 187 8.30 -20.54 18.81
CA SER A 187 7.27 -21.58 18.87
C SER A 187 6.12 -21.34 17.90
N LEU A 188 5.69 -20.09 17.75
CA LEU A 188 4.63 -19.71 16.80
C LEU A 188 5.10 -19.80 15.36
N ALA A 189 6.35 -19.42 15.05
CA ALA A 189 6.91 -19.52 13.71
C ALA A 189 6.95 -20.99 13.27
N GLU A 190 7.40 -21.90 14.14
CA GLU A 190 7.42 -23.33 13.87
C GLU A 190 6.01 -23.89 13.66
N TRP A 191 5.05 -23.49 14.49
CA TRP A 191 3.66 -23.92 14.34
C TRP A 191 3.03 -23.41 13.04
N LEU A 192 3.30 -22.16 12.65
CA LEU A 192 2.77 -21.56 11.41
C LEU A 192 3.37 -22.19 10.16
N ALA A 193 4.65 -22.59 10.21
CA ALA A 193 5.37 -23.18 9.09
C ALA A 193 5.03 -24.66 8.90
N VAL A 194 5.09 -25.46 9.97
CA VAL A 194 5.02 -26.93 9.93
C VAL A 194 3.70 -27.43 10.54
N GLY A 195 3.30 -26.97 11.71
CA GLY A 195 2.16 -27.50 12.45
C GLY A 195 0.82 -27.32 11.75
N ARG A 196 0.70 -26.27 10.89
CA ARG A 196 -0.49 -26.01 10.08
C ARG A 196 -0.62 -26.99 8.90
N SER A 197 0.50 -27.53 8.40
CA SER A 197 0.52 -28.51 7.32
C SER A 197 0.16 -29.91 7.83
N ASP A 198 0.50 -30.20 9.08
CA ASP A 198 0.28 -31.54 9.70
C ASP A 198 -1.10 -31.67 10.35
N ASN A 199 -1.85 -30.57 10.52
CA ASN A 199 -3.16 -30.55 11.14
C ASN A 199 -4.13 -29.63 10.35
N PRO A 200 -4.63 -30.10 9.17
CA PRO A 200 -5.51 -29.33 8.27
C PRO A 200 -6.91 -29.06 8.84
#